data_e7644fef7f6bf06270390cbd3759d5a0
#
_entry.id   e7644fef7f6bf06270390cbd3759d5a0
#
_cell.length_a   1.000
_cell.length_b   1.000
_cell.length_c   1.000
_cell.angle_alpha   90.00
_cell.angle_beta   90.00
_cell.angle_gamma   90.00
#
_symmetry.space_group_name_H-M   'P 1'
#
loop_
_entity.id
_entity.type
_entity.pdbx_description
1 polymer ?
#
loop_
_entity_poly.entity_id
_entity_poly.type
_entity_poly.pdbx_seq_one_letter_code
_entity_poly.pdbx_strand_id
1 'polypeptide(L)'
;MTTDVVDLKAFVPAKDLAVTTKFYVDLGWQVAFKNDEIAELRLGAFGFLLQKFFVEQHAHNFMMSLMVDDADAWWRRIQELGLAERYPGIMLRAPAVQPWGLRVLFMSDPTGVLWHIVDRRTD
;
A
#
# COMPACT_ATOMS: atom_id res chain seq x y z
N MET A 1 -6.55 -15.12 -31.94
CA MET A 1 -6.13 -13.90 -31.23
C MET A 1 -7.22 -13.47 -30.27
N THR A 2 -6.86 -13.14 -29.06
CA THR A 2 -7.82 -12.64 -28.07
C THR A 2 -7.43 -11.23 -27.62
N THR A 3 -8.39 -10.53 -27.03
CA THR A 3 -8.15 -9.23 -26.41
C THR A 3 -8.28 -9.33 -24.88
N ASP A 4 -8.16 -10.54 -24.33
CA ASP A 4 -8.31 -10.76 -22.90
C ASP A 4 -7.18 -10.07 -22.14
N VAL A 5 -7.55 -9.41 -21.05
CA VAL A 5 -6.60 -8.78 -20.14
C VAL A 5 -6.14 -9.83 -19.13
N VAL A 6 -4.83 -9.94 -18.94
CA VAL A 6 -4.25 -10.90 -17.99
C VAL A 6 -4.01 -10.24 -16.64
N ASP A 7 -3.56 -9.01 -16.62
CA ASP A 7 -3.25 -8.31 -15.38
C ASP A 7 -3.16 -6.80 -15.63
N LEU A 8 -3.23 -6.03 -14.57
CA LEU A 8 -3.05 -4.58 -14.60
C LEU A 8 -2.28 -4.17 -13.36
N LYS A 9 -1.17 -3.46 -13.52
CA LYS A 9 -0.36 -3.01 -12.40
C LYS A 9 0.03 -1.56 -12.57
N ALA A 10 0.04 -0.83 -11.46
CA ALA A 10 0.64 0.50 -11.40
C ALA A 10 2.12 0.37 -11.04
N PHE A 11 2.92 1.32 -11.52
CA PHE A 11 4.29 1.50 -11.04
C PHE A 11 4.27 2.51 -9.89
N VAL A 12 4.68 2.06 -8.71
CA VAL A 12 4.67 2.85 -7.48
C VAL A 12 6.11 3.23 -7.15
N PRO A 13 6.41 4.53 -6.94
CA PRO A 13 7.77 4.95 -6.68
C PRO A 13 8.28 4.44 -5.33
N ALA A 14 9.55 4.10 -5.27
CA ALA A 14 10.22 3.72 -4.03
C ALA A 14 11.56 4.46 -3.96
N LYS A 15 11.73 5.29 -2.94
CA LYS A 15 12.97 6.01 -2.67
C LYS A 15 14.08 5.02 -2.30
N ASP A 16 13.74 4.07 -1.43
CA ASP A 16 14.61 2.97 -1.03
C ASP A 16 13.83 1.68 -1.30
N LEU A 17 14.19 1.00 -2.39
CA LEU A 17 13.45 -0.19 -2.84
C LEU A 17 13.48 -1.30 -1.81
N ALA A 18 14.63 -1.55 -1.17
CA ALA A 18 14.75 -2.64 -0.20
C ALA A 18 13.89 -2.38 1.05
N VAL A 19 13.96 -1.17 1.60
CA VAL A 19 13.18 -0.78 2.78
C VAL A 19 11.69 -0.81 2.47
N THR A 20 11.28 -0.25 1.33
CA THR A 20 9.87 -0.18 0.95
C THR A 20 9.31 -1.58 0.66
N THR A 21 10.08 -2.43 0.01
CA THR A 21 9.68 -3.83 -0.20
C THR A 21 9.44 -4.54 1.13
N LYS A 22 10.38 -4.38 2.08
CA LYS A 22 10.25 -4.99 3.41
C LYS A 22 9.00 -4.50 4.13
N PHE A 23 8.69 -3.21 4.02
CA PHE A 23 7.49 -2.63 4.61
C PHE A 23 6.22 -3.39 4.15
N TYR A 24 6.09 -3.62 2.85
CA TYR A 24 4.92 -4.32 2.31
C TYR A 24 4.92 -5.81 2.67
N VAL A 25 6.08 -6.44 2.72
CA VAL A 25 6.19 -7.84 3.16
C VAL A 25 5.76 -7.96 4.62
N ASP A 26 6.16 -7.02 5.47
CA ASP A 26 5.75 -7.01 6.88
C ASP A 26 4.22 -6.89 7.01
N LEU A 27 3.57 -6.17 6.09
CA LEU A 27 2.11 -6.04 6.05
C LEU A 27 1.40 -7.30 5.53
N GLY A 28 2.12 -8.22 4.90
CA GLY A 28 1.55 -9.45 4.39
C GLY A 28 1.57 -9.58 2.88
N TRP A 29 2.13 -8.61 2.15
CA TRP A 29 2.30 -8.73 0.70
C TRP A 29 3.40 -9.74 0.40
N GLN A 30 3.30 -10.38 -0.77
CA GLN A 30 4.29 -11.36 -1.23
C GLN A 30 5.07 -10.82 -2.41
N VAL A 31 6.38 -11.07 -2.42
CA VAL A 31 7.24 -10.71 -3.54
C VAL A 31 7.12 -11.79 -4.61
N ALA A 32 6.53 -11.43 -5.75
CA ALA A 32 6.38 -12.34 -6.88
C ALA A 32 7.58 -12.27 -7.83
N PHE A 33 8.23 -11.11 -7.90
CA PHE A 33 9.43 -10.90 -8.71
C PHE A 33 10.24 -9.77 -8.10
N LYS A 34 11.56 -9.83 -8.23
CA LYS A 34 12.44 -8.79 -7.69
C LYS A 34 13.76 -8.76 -8.46
N ASN A 35 14.24 -7.55 -8.74
CA ASN A 35 15.61 -7.29 -9.16
C ASN A 35 16.07 -5.96 -8.53
N ASP A 36 17.17 -5.38 -9.01
CA ASP A 36 17.72 -4.16 -8.41
C ASP A 36 16.87 -2.93 -8.65
N GLU A 37 15.94 -2.97 -9.61
CA GLU A 37 15.15 -1.81 -10.04
C GLU A 37 13.68 -1.92 -9.70
N ILE A 38 13.14 -3.15 -9.63
CA ILE A 38 11.70 -3.41 -9.53
C ILE A 38 11.44 -4.53 -8.54
N ALA A 39 10.34 -4.40 -7.80
CA ALA A 39 9.76 -5.50 -7.02
C ALA A 39 8.28 -5.60 -7.36
N GLU A 40 7.83 -6.79 -7.75
CA GLU A 40 6.41 -7.05 -7.92
C GLU A 40 5.85 -7.59 -6.62
N LEU A 41 4.85 -6.90 -6.08
CA LEU A 41 4.20 -7.26 -4.83
C LEU A 41 2.77 -7.69 -5.10
N ARG A 42 2.37 -8.78 -4.47
CA ARG A 42 1.03 -9.35 -4.65
C ARG A 42 0.36 -9.63 -3.32
N LEU A 43 -0.95 -9.40 -3.30
CA LEU A 43 -1.81 -9.73 -2.16
C LEU A 43 -3.05 -10.41 -2.75
N GLY A 44 -3.10 -11.75 -2.70
CA GLY A 44 -4.11 -12.50 -3.41
C GLY A 44 -4.00 -12.29 -4.92
N ALA A 45 -5.12 -11.94 -5.54
CA ALA A 45 -5.19 -11.68 -6.98
C ALA A 45 -4.71 -10.28 -7.38
N PHE A 46 -4.37 -9.43 -6.40
CA PHE A 46 -4.04 -8.03 -6.64
C PHE A 46 -2.56 -7.79 -6.50
N GLY A 47 -2.05 -6.79 -7.20
CA GLY A 47 -0.63 -6.51 -7.15
C GLY A 47 -0.28 -5.15 -7.71
N PHE A 48 0.98 -4.77 -7.49
CA PHE A 48 1.56 -3.56 -8.06
C PHE A 48 3.07 -3.74 -8.16
N LEU A 49 3.72 -2.82 -8.86
CA LEU A 49 5.17 -2.84 -9.03
C LEU A 49 5.78 -1.68 -8.24
N LEU A 50 6.73 -2.00 -7.35
CA LEU A 50 7.59 -0.96 -6.79
C LEU A 50 8.72 -0.71 -7.79
N GLN A 51 8.98 0.55 -8.07
CA GLN A 51 10.04 0.95 -8.99
C GLN A 51 11.04 1.84 -8.23
N LYS A 52 12.32 1.51 -8.33
CA LYS A 52 13.39 2.33 -7.76
C LYS A 52 13.47 3.65 -8.51
N PHE A 53 12.68 4.61 -8.06
CA PHE A 53 12.55 5.91 -8.68
C PHE A 53 11.93 6.84 -7.66
N PHE A 54 12.49 8.04 -7.50
CA PHE A 54 11.91 8.98 -6.56
C PHE A 54 11.94 10.39 -7.09
N VAL A 55 10.75 10.96 -7.25
CA VAL A 55 10.51 12.38 -7.40
C VAL A 55 9.52 12.76 -6.31
N GLU A 56 9.91 13.62 -5.39
CA GLU A 56 9.14 13.91 -4.19
C GLU A 56 7.70 14.29 -4.49
N GLN A 57 7.49 15.17 -5.48
CA GLN A 57 6.14 15.60 -5.86
C GLN A 57 5.28 14.44 -6.38
N HIS A 58 5.87 13.50 -7.10
CA HIS A 58 5.14 12.32 -7.59
C HIS A 58 4.79 11.37 -6.45
N ALA A 59 5.74 11.09 -5.56
CA ALA A 59 5.52 10.16 -4.45
C ALA A 59 4.46 10.69 -3.49
N HIS A 60 4.54 11.97 -3.15
CA HIS A 60 3.62 12.57 -2.18
C HIS A 60 2.22 12.82 -2.76
N ASN A 61 2.08 12.77 -4.07
CA ASN A 61 0.78 12.90 -4.74
C ASN A 61 0.26 11.56 -5.27
N PHE A 62 1.01 10.49 -5.09
CA PHE A 62 0.60 9.16 -5.52
C PHE A 62 -0.26 8.53 -4.43
N MET A 63 -1.44 8.05 -4.82
CA MET A 63 -2.38 7.42 -3.88
C MET A 63 -2.82 6.07 -4.39
N MET A 64 -2.96 5.13 -3.47
CA MET A 64 -3.51 3.80 -3.74
C MET A 64 -4.78 3.62 -2.91
N SER A 65 -5.75 2.95 -3.47
CA SER A 65 -6.97 2.60 -2.74
C SER A 65 -7.07 1.08 -2.65
N LEU A 66 -7.14 0.56 -1.44
CA LEU A 66 -7.29 -0.86 -1.16
C LEU A 66 -8.60 -1.06 -0.42
N MET A 67 -9.57 -1.69 -1.07
CA MET A 67 -10.84 -2.00 -0.41
C MET A 67 -10.71 -3.34 0.32
N VAL A 68 -11.07 -3.35 1.59
CA VAL A 68 -10.94 -4.50 2.47
C VAL A 68 -12.29 -4.81 3.14
N ASP A 69 -12.42 -6.02 3.66
CA ASP A 69 -13.64 -6.42 4.39
C ASP A 69 -13.77 -5.70 5.73
N ASP A 70 -12.66 -5.43 6.40
CA ASP A 70 -12.69 -4.90 7.77
C ASP A 70 -11.45 -4.03 8.01
N ALA A 71 -11.62 -2.71 7.91
CA ALA A 71 -10.54 -1.75 8.10
C ALA A 71 -10.05 -1.74 9.57
N ASP A 72 -10.93 -2.02 10.53
CA ASP A 72 -10.52 -2.08 11.94
C ASP A 72 -9.60 -3.27 12.20
N ALA A 73 -9.83 -4.38 11.50
CA ALA A 73 -8.93 -5.54 11.58
C ALA A 73 -7.54 -5.21 11.02
N TRP A 74 -7.48 -4.47 9.92
CA TRP A 74 -6.23 -3.98 9.35
C TRP A 74 -5.51 -3.05 10.32
N TRP A 75 -6.26 -2.16 10.97
CA TRP A 75 -5.70 -1.25 11.97
C TRP A 75 -5.07 -2.01 13.13
N ARG A 76 -5.78 -3.02 13.68
CA ARG A 76 -5.23 -3.86 14.75
C ARG A 76 -3.95 -4.55 14.32
N ARG A 77 -3.92 -5.10 13.09
CA ARG A 77 -2.73 -5.75 12.55
C ARG A 77 -1.55 -4.78 12.45
N ILE A 78 -1.77 -3.58 11.93
CA ILE A 78 -0.75 -2.55 11.82
C ILE A 78 -0.18 -2.20 13.20
N GLN A 79 -1.06 -2.07 14.20
CA GLN A 79 -0.63 -1.78 15.58
C GLN A 79 0.15 -2.94 16.19
N GLU A 80 -0.30 -4.16 16.00
CA GLU A 80 0.38 -5.35 16.53
C GLU A 80 1.75 -5.56 15.90
N LEU A 81 1.91 -5.20 14.62
CA LEU A 81 3.19 -5.27 13.93
C LEU A 81 4.19 -4.21 14.41
N GLY A 82 3.73 -3.20 15.12
CA GLY A 82 4.58 -2.07 15.50
C GLY A 82 5.11 -1.32 14.29
N LEU A 83 4.26 -1.12 13.29
CA LEU A 83 4.68 -0.60 11.98
C LEU A 83 5.26 0.80 12.09
N ALA A 84 4.66 1.68 12.90
CA ALA A 84 5.14 3.04 13.10
C ALA A 84 6.53 3.08 13.74
N GLU A 85 6.81 2.15 14.64
CA GLU A 85 8.11 2.05 15.31
C GLU A 85 9.18 1.47 14.38
N ARG A 86 8.79 0.50 13.54
CA ARG A 86 9.71 -0.12 12.57
C ARG A 86 10.08 0.83 11.43
N TYR A 87 9.15 1.71 11.06
CA TYR A 87 9.32 2.63 9.94
C TYR A 87 9.00 4.06 10.41
N PRO A 88 9.91 4.68 11.17
CA PRO A 88 9.68 6.05 11.64
C PRO A 88 9.43 7.01 10.47
N GLY A 89 8.47 7.88 10.63
CA GLY A 89 8.14 8.88 9.62
C GLY A 89 6.94 8.51 8.75
N ILE A 90 6.42 7.29 8.83
CA ILE A 90 5.16 6.98 8.15
C ILE A 90 4.00 7.65 8.88
N MET A 91 2.95 7.97 8.11
CA MET A 91 1.73 8.52 8.67
C MET A 91 0.69 7.40 8.80
N LEU A 92 0.01 7.35 9.93
CA LEU A 92 -1.07 6.41 10.20
C LEU A 92 -2.23 7.15 10.82
N ARG A 93 -3.44 6.91 10.30
CA ARG A 93 -4.67 7.43 10.90
C ARG A 93 -5.68 6.30 11.05
N ALA A 94 -6.21 6.14 12.26
CA ALA A 94 -7.20 5.11 12.57
C ALA A 94 -8.42 5.22 11.65
N PRO A 95 -9.11 4.11 11.39
CA PRO A 95 -10.32 4.14 10.56
C PRO A 95 -11.36 5.11 11.10
N ALA A 96 -11.89 5.93 10.22
CA ALA A 96 -12.97 6.87 10.54
C ALA A 96 -13.81 7.10 9.28
N VAL A 97 -15.10 7.39 9.48
CA VAL A 97 -15.98 7.72 8.37
C VAL A 97 -15.60 9.10 7.83
N GLN A 98 -15.37 9.15 6.52
CA GLN A 98 -14.97 10.36 5.83
C GLN A 98 -16.19 11.14 5.32
N PRO A 99 -16.02 12.43 4.94
CA PRO A 99 -17.15 13.22 4.44
C PRO A 99 -17.89 12.60 3.25
N TRP A 100 -17.21 11.75 2.47
CA TRP A 100 -17.84 11.06 1.33
C TRP A 100 -18.52 9.74 1.73
N GLY A 101 -18.62 9.43 3.03
CA GLY A 101 -19.43 8.33 3.55
C GLY A 101 -18.75 7.00 3.74
N LEU A 102 -17.49 6.87 3.36
CA LEU A 102 -16.73 5.62 3.53
C LEU A 102 -15.86 5.67 4.78
N ARG A 103 -15.69 4.53 5.43
CA ARG A 103 -14.78 4.37 6.56
C ARG A 103 -13.40 4.04 6.02
N VAL A 104 -12.42 4.89 6.30
CA VAL A 104 -11.08 4.79 5.70
C VAL A 104 -10.00 4.88 6.77
N LEU A 105 -9.04 3.96 6.69
CA LEU A 105 -7.75 4.02 7.37
C LEU A 105 -6.76 4.64 6.40
N PHE A 106 -5.99 5.63 6.84
CA PHE A 106 -4.94 6.22 6.01
C PHE A 106 -3.58 5.75 6.47
N MET A 107 -2.72 5.42 5.52
CA MET A 107 -1.36 4.97 5.78
C MET A 107 -0.44 5.48 4.69
N SER A 108 0.68 6.10 5.06
CA SER A 108 1.74 6.34 4.08
C SER A 108 2.79 5.25 4.20
N ASP A 109 3.43 4.92 3.07
CA ASP A 109 4.56 4.00 3.07
C ASP A 109 5.87 4.77 3.36
N PRO A 110 7.03 4.08 3.46
CA PRO A 110 8.30 4.77 3.74
C PRO A 110 8.72 5.81 2.70
N THR A 111 8.20 5.72 1.48
CA THR A 111 8.50 6.69 0.42
C THR A 111 7.57 7.91 0.50
N GLY A 112 6.41 7.77 1.15
CA GLY A 112 5.41 8.83 1.27
C GLY A 112 4.17 8.60 0.41
N VAL A 113 4.06 7.44 -0.24
CA VAL A 113 2.88 7.07 -1.01
C VAL A 113 1.71 6.83 -0.06
N LEU A 114 0.59 7.48 -0.32
CA LEU A 114 -0.59 7.41 0.53
C LEU A 114 -1.50 6.25 0.12
N TRP A 115 -1.87 5.45 1.10
CA TRP A 115 -2.86 4.39 0.94
C TRP A 115 -4.14 4.77 1.67
N HIS A 116 -5.26 4.63 0.94
CA HIS A 116 -6.60 4.60 1.52
C HIS A 116 -6.96 3.13 1.69
N ILE A 117 -7.05 2.67 2.92
CA ILE A 117 -7.53 1.32 3.22
C ILE A 117 -9.00 1.46 3.58
N VAL A 118 -9.86 1.08 2.62
CA VAL A 118 -11.27 1.41 2.62
C VAL A 118 -12.08 0.20 3.06
N ASP A 119 -12.91 0.39 4.09
CA ASP A 119 -13.84 -0.65 4.53
C ASP A 119 -14.97 -0.73 3.51
N ARG A 120 -15.24 -1.96 3.01
CA ARG A 120 -16.34 -2.12 2.06
C ARG A 120 -17.72 -2.00 2.71
N ARG A 121 -17.80 -2.09 4.03
CA ARG A 121 -19.05 -1.89 4.77
C ARG A 121 -19.37 -0.41 4.84
N THR A 122 -20.63 -0.08 4.69
CA THR A 122 -21.07 1.32 4.64
C THR A 122 -21.65 1.84 5.95
N ASP A 123 -21.69 1.02 6.98
CA ASP A 123 -22.26 1.36 8.29
C ASP A 123 -21.23 1.41 9.42
#